data_735abddcc3b9fa3a7851ac309065f0ce
#
_entry.id   735abddcc3b9fa3a7851ac309065f0ce
#
_cell.length_a   1.000
_cell.length_b   1.000
_cell.length_c   1.000
_cell.angle_alpha   90.00
_cell.angle_beta   90.00
_cell.angle_gamma   90.00
#
_symmetry.space_group_name_H-M   'P 1'
#
loop_
_entity.id
_entity.type
_entity.pdbx_description
1 polymer ?
#
loop_
_entity_poly.entity_id
_entity_poly.type
_entity_poly.pdbx_seq_one_letter_code
_entity_poly.pdbx_strand_id
1 'polypeptide(L)'
;MINLLLVTHGNFGKELLRSSELIIGNIENAESISFEYGNSFEELLNKVGEAVERLSKDDLIIFTDMYGGSPFNAVARVSNNRNFYHITGINFPLFIDIAVNRDTYSLEDIAEKIIKNGKKSIVFVNEKFLAD
;
A
#
# COMPACT_ATOMS: atom_id res chain seq x y z
N MET A 1 -16.55 -2.65 -1.51
CA MET A 1 -15.34 -2.52 -0.66
C MET A 1 -14.12 -2.24 -1.54
N ILE A 2 -13.33 -1.27 -1.17
CA ILE A 2 -12.12 -0.91 -1.92
C ILE A 2 -11.10 -2.04 -1.82
N ASN A 3 -10.53 -2.45 -2.94
CA ASN A 3 -9.46 -3.46 -2.97
C ASN A 3 -8.12 -2.84 -2.59
N LEU A 4 -7.30 -3.56 -1.85
CA LEU A 4 -5.97 -3.15 -1.45
C LEU A 4 -4.94 -4.11 -2.05
N LEU A 5 -3.91 -3.57 -2.70
CA LEU A 5 -2.82 -4.36 -3.26
C LEU A 5 -1.49 -3.78 -2.77
N LEU A 6 -0.66 -4.62 -2.17
CA LEU A 6 0.67 -4.22 -1.71
C LEU A 6 1.70 -4.84 -2.64
N VAL A 7 2.57 -4.02 -3.21
CA VAL A 7 3.64 -4.48 -4.11
C VAL A 7 4.95 -3.98 -3.52
N THR A 8 5.78 -4.89 -3.00
CA THR A 8 6.96 -4.52 -2.23
C THR A 8 8.17 -5.39 -2.53
N HIS A 9 9.34 -4.92 -2.11
CA HIS A 9 10.53 -5.77 -2.08
C HIS A 9 10.33 -6.87 -1.03
N GLY A 10 10.70 -8.10 -1.38
CA GLY A 10 10.59 -9.23 -0.47
C GLY A 10 9.19 -9.38 0.09
N ASN A 11 9.12 -9.90 1.29
CA ASN A 11 7.84 -10.14 1.98
C ASN A 11 7.34 -8.97 2.81
N PHE A 12 7.90 -7.78 2.60
CA PHE A 12 7.53 -6.60 3.39
C PHE A 12 6.02 -6.38 3.38
N GLY A 13 5.40 -6.36 2.21
CA GLY A 13 3.95 -6.13 2.10
C GLY A 13 3.13 -7.25 2.72
N LYS A 14 3.54 -8.49 2.49
CA LYS A 14 2.87 -9.67 3.06
C LYS A 14 2.90 -9.63 4.59
N GLU A 15 4.05 -9.30 5.17
CA GLU A 15 4.19 -9.25 6.62
C GLU A 15 3.49 -8.02 7.21
N LEU A 16 3.47 -6.90 6.49
CA LEU A 16 2.71 -5.74 6.92
C LEU A 16 1.22 -6.09 7.03
N LEU A 17 0.69 -6.80 6.04
CA LEU A 17 -0.69 -7.26 6.05
C LEU A 17 -0.95 -8.19 7.23
N ARG A 18 -0.09 -9.18 7.42
CA ARG A 18 -0.22 -10.13 8.53
C ARG A 18 -0.15 -9.44 9.89
N SER A 19 0.80 -8.53 10.07
CA SER A 19 0.94 -7.78 11.31
C SER A 19 -0.27 -6.90 11.58
N SER A 20 -0.84 -6.31 10.54
CA SER A 20 -2.05 -5.50 10.68
C SER A 20 -3.23 -6.32 11.19
N GLU A 21 -3.34 -7.57 10.76
CA GLU A 21 -4.41 -8.46 11.20
C GLU A 21 -4.36 -8.78 12.69
N LEU A 22 -3.19 -8.63 13.33
CA LEU A 22 -3.07 -8.76 14.78
C LEU A 22 -3.79 -7.63 15.51
N ILE A 23 -3.94 -6.49 14.86
CA ILE A 23 -4.54 -5.30 15.47
C ILE A 23 -6.02 -5.18 15.11
N ILE A 24 -6.35 -5.35 13.83
CA ILE A 24 -7.70 -5.07 13.32
C ILE A 24 -8.47 -6.31 12.87
N GLY A 25 -7.88 -7.50 13.04
CA GLY A 25 -8.51 -8.74 12.59
C GLY A 25 -8.37 -8.97 11.11
N ASN A 26 -9.14 -9.90 10.58
CA ASN A 26 -9.06 -10.28 9.17
C ASN A 26 -9.31 -9.10 8.25
N ILE A 27 -8.43 -8.93 7.26
CA ILE A 27 -8.54 -7.86 6.27
C ILE A 27 -8.94 -8.50 4.94
N GLU A 28 -10.19 -8.29 4.55
CA GLU A 28 -10.71 -8.79 3.29
C GLU A 28 -10.28 -7.91 2.12
N ASN A 29 -10.31 -8.47 0.91
CA ASN A 29 -10.01 -7.76 -0.33
C ASN A 29 -8.64 -7.07 -0.26
N ALA A 30 -7.64 -7.80 0.23
CA ALA A 30 -6.26 -7.32 0.33
C ALA A 30 -5.31 -8.43 -0.13
N GLU A 31 -4.38 -8.08 -1.00
CA GLU A 31 -3.39 -8.99 -1.57
C GLU A 31 -2.02 -8.36 -1.56
N SER A 32 -0.98 -9.21 -1.61
CA SER A 32 0.38 -8.72 -1.71
C SER A 32 1.13 -9.43 -2.84
N ILE A 33 2.02 -8.69 -3.51
CA ILE A 33 2.94 -9.21 -4.51
C ILE A 33 4.34 -8.87 -4.01
N SER A 34 5.20 -9.90 -3.96
CA SER A 34 6.57 -9.76 -3.47
C SER A 34 7.55 -9.77 -4.64
N PHE A 35 8.45 -8.79 -4.67
CA PHE A 35 9.56 -8.79 -5.61
C PHE A 35 10.76 -9.40 -4.89
N GLU A 36 11.10 -10.62 -5.26
CA GLU A 36 12.11 -11.40 -4.55
C GLU A 36 13.38 -11.58 -5.37
N TYR A 37 14.42 -12.04 -4.70
CA TYR A 37 15.69 -12.37 -5.31
C TYR A 37 15.45 -13.36 -6.47
N GLY A 38 16.03 -13.07 -7.62
CA GLY A 38 15.87 -13.92 -8.79
C GLY A 38 14.67 -13.59 -9.67
N ASN A 39 13.75 -12.76 -9.20
CA ASN A 39 12.65 -12.29 -10.04
C ASN A 39 13.15 -11.23 -11.02
N SER A 40 12.74 -11.32 -12.29
CA SER A 40 12.98 -10.25 -13.23
C SER A 40 11.93 -9.16 -13.09
N PHE A 41 12.25 -7.96 -13.56
CA PHE A 41 11.28 -6.87 -13.62
C PHE A 41 10.07 -7.25 -14.47
N GLU A 42 10.29 -7.97 -15.57
CA GLU A 42 9.20 -8.42 -16.44
C GLU A 42 8.23 -9.34 -15.72
N GLU A 43 8.74 -10.27 -14.90
CA GLU A 43 7.88 -11.14 -14.10
C GLU A 43 7.04 -10.33 -13.13
N LEU A 44 7.66 -9.35 -12.47
CA LEU A 44 6.95 -8.45 -11.55
C LEU A 44 5.88 -7.65 -12.30
N LEU A 45 6.25 -7.09 -13.44
CA LEU A 45 5.33 -6.29 -14.26
C LEU A 45 4.12 -7.10 -14.68
N ASN A 46 4.33 -8.35 -15.09
CA ASN A 46 3.25 -9.24 -15.49
C ASN A 46 2.31 -9.55 -14.31
N LYS A 47 2.87 -9.85 -13.14
CA LYS A 47 2.06 -10.13 -11.94
C LYS A 47 1.25 -8.91 -11.54
N VAL A 48 1.85 -7.73 -11.54
CA VAL A 48 1.15 -6.49 -11.21
C VAL A 48 0.06 -6.21 -12.23
N GLY A 49 0.37 -6.37 -13.51
CA GLY A 49 -0.62 -6.16 -14.58
C GLY A 49 -1.84 -7.06 -14.46
N GLU A 50 -1.64 -8.34 -14.18
CA GLU A 50 -2.73 -9.29 -13.99
C GLU A 50 -3.58 -8.96 -12.77
N ALA A 51 -2.94 -8.59 -11.67
CA ALA A 51 -3.65 -8.23 -10.45
C ALA A 51 -4.47 -6.95 -10.66
N VAL A 52 -3.88 -5.93 -11.30
CA VAL A 52 -4.58 -4.69 -11.59
C VAL A 52 -5.77 -4.92 -12.53
N GLU A 53 -5.60 -5.76 -13.55
CA GLU A 53 -6.69 -6.10 -14.46
C GLU A 53 -7.89 -6.67 -13.69
N ARG A 54 -7.62 -7.56 -12.75
CA ARG A 54 -8.64 -8.24 -11.96
C ARG A 54 -9.26 -7.34 -10.89
N LEU A 55 -8.43 -6.56 -10.19
CA LEU A 55 -8.84 -5.78 -9.02
C LEU A 55 -9.42 -4.42 -9.37
N SER A 56 -9.06 -3.83 -10.50
CA SER A 56 -9.50 -2.49 -10.88
C SER A 56 -10.93 -2.44 -11.42
N LYS A 57 -11.62 -3.55 -11.43
CA LYS A 57 -13.06 -3.56 -11.73
C LYS A 57 -13.85 -2.85 -10.65
N ASP A 58 -13.30 -2.81 -9.45
CA ASP A 58 -13.78 -2.01 -8.33
C ASP A 58 -12.72 -0.96 -7.98
N ASP A 59 -13.00 -0.11 -7.00
CA ASP A 59 -12.01 0.85 -6.53
C ASP A 59 -10.79 0.12 -5.97
N LEU A 60 -9.61 0.63 -6.28
CA LEU A 60 -8.35 -0.01 -5.94
C LEU A 60 -7.34 1.00 -5.42
N ILE A 61 -6.69 0.66 -4.32
CA ILE A 61 -5.52 1.38 -3.80
C ILE A 61 -4.34 0.43 -3.84
N ILE A 62 -3.25 0.85 -4.48
CA ILE A 62 -2.01 0.09 -4.52
C ILE A 62 -0.98 0.78 -3.64
N PHE A 63 -0.31 0.00 -2.79
CA PHE A 63 0.76 0.48 -1.91
C PHE A 63 2.08 -0.09 -2.37
N THR A 64 3.10 0.75 -2.47
CA THR A 64 4.47 0.29 -2.67
C THR A 64 5.35 0.78 -1.53
N ASP A 65 6.47 0.10 -1.31
CA ASP A 65 7.30 0.34 -0.14
C ASP A 65 8.15 1.60 -0.25
N MET A 66 8.71 1.88 -1.43
CA MET A 66 9.56 3.07 -1.57
C MET A 66 9.43 3.68 -2.96
N TYR A 67 9.62 4.98 -3.04
CA TYR A 67 9.59 5.71 -4.29
C TYR A 67 10.77 5.30 -5.18
N GLY A 68 10.48 5.00 -6.44
CA GLY A 68 11.51 4.76 -7.45
C GLY A 68 12.09 3.34 -7.48
N GLY A 69 11.68 2.45 -6.59
CA GLY A 69 12.11 1.04 -6.64
C GLY A 69 11.38 0.24 -7.70
N SER A 70 11.80 -1.01 -7.91
CA SER A 70 11.15 -1.88 -8.91
C SER A 70 9.65 -2.06 -8.67
N PRO A 71 9.17 -2.30 -7.45
CA PRO A 71 7.74 -2.35 -7.20
C PRO A 71 7.03 -1.06 -7.61
N PHE A 72 7.57 0.09 -7.23
CA PHE A 72 7.03 1.38 -7.64
C PHE A 72 6.97 1.51 -9.16
N ASN A 73 8.06 1.17 -9.84
CA ASN A 73 8.16 1.31 -11.30
C ASN A 73 7.17 0.40 -12.03
N ALA A 74 6.96 -0.82 -11.52
CA ALA A 74 6.00 -1.74 -12.12
C ALA A 74 4.57 -1.19 -12.01
N VAL A 75 4.19 -0.67 -10.84
CA VAL A 75 2.87 -0.08 -10.64
C VAL A 75 2.69 1.18 -11.50
N ALA A 76 3.71 2.04 -11.53
CA ALA A 76 3.66 3.25 -12.34
C ALA A 76 3.47 2.93 -13.83
N ARG A 77 4.11 1.87 -14.31
CA ARG A 77 4.01 1.47 -15.71
C ARG A 77 2.61 1.00 -16.10
N VAL A 78 1.91 0.29 -15.22
CA VAL A 78 0.55 -0.18 -15.51
C VAL A 78 -0.51 0.89 -15.26
N SER A 79 -0.15 2.05 -14.69
CA SER A 79 -1.11 3.10 -14.35
C SER A 79 -1.66 3.84 -15.57
N ASN A 80 -0.99 3.76 -16.71
CA ASN A 80 -1.32 4.57 -17.90
C ASN A 80 -2.74 4.38 -18.42
N ASN A 81 -3.35 3.21 -18.20
CA ASN A 81 -4.68 2.89 -18.72
C ASN A 81 -5.64 2.42 -17.63
N ARG A 82 -5.33 2.67 -16.36
CA ARG A 82 -6.12 2.16 -15.24
C ARG A 82 -6.39 3.28 -14.23
N ASN A 83 -7.54 3.18 -13.62
CA ASN A 83 -7.97 4.17 -12.62
C ASN A 83 -7.83 3.57 -11.22
N PHE A 84 -6.71 3.83 -10.57
CA PHE A 84 -6.47 3.41 -9.20
C PHE A 84 -5.60 4.46 -8.51
N TYR A 85 -5.56 4.41 -7.18
CA TYR A 85 -4.66 5.26 -6.41
C TYR A 85 -3.40 4.48 -6.05
N HIS A 86 -2.25 5.13 -6.16
CA HIS A 86 -0.96 4.56 -5.84
C HIS A 86 -0.32 5.38 -4.72
N ILE A 87 -0.07 4.74 -3.59
CA ILE A 87 0.57 5.35 -2.43
C ILE A 87 1.90 4.65 -2.21
N THR A 88 3.00 5.41 -2.16
CA THR A 88 4.33 4.85 -1.91
C THR A 88 4.90 5.37 -0.60
N GLY A 89 5.92 4.68 -0.06
CA GLY A 89 6.44 5.01 1.25
C GLY A 89 5.53 4.54 2.36
N ILE A 90 4.88 3.41 2.17
CA ILE A 90 3.90 2.87 3.11
C ILE A 90 4.52 2.63 4.48
N ASN A 91 3.78 2.98 5.53
CA ASN A 91 4.13 2.63 6.90
C ASN A 91 2.93 1.99 7.60
N PHE A 92 3.19 1.37 8.76
CA PHE A 92 2.20 0.58 9.46
C PHE A 92 0.97 1.37 9.89
N PRO A 93 1.11 2.54 10.58
CA PRO A 93 -0.06 3.33 10.95
C PRO A 93 -0.89 3.79 9.77
N LEU A 94 -0.26 4.20 8.68
CA LEU A 94 -0.95 4.61 7.46
C LEU A 94 -1.78 3.47 6.87
N PHE A 95 -1.18 2.28 6.78
CA PHE A 95 -1.88 1.13 6.20
C PHE A 95 -3.10 0.75 7.04
N ILE A 96 -2.94 0.72 8.37
CA ILE A 96 -4.05 0.40 9.28
C ILE A 96 -5.19 1.41 9.12
N ASP A 97 -4.87 2.70 9.08
CA ASP A 97 -5.87 3.74 8.89
C ASP A 97 -6.69 3.53 7.63
N ILE A 98 -6.02 3.26 6.52
CA ILE A 98 -6.71 3.03 5.25
C ILE A 98 -7.54 1.76 5.29
N ALA A 99 -7.00 0.67 5.83
CA ALA A 99 -7.71 -0.60 5.90
C ALA A 99 -9.00 -0.49 6.72
N VAL A 100 -8.98 0.28 7.81
CA VAL A 100 -10.14 0.48 8.67
C VAL A 100 -11.17 1.41 8.03
N ASN A 101 -10.72 2.47 7.37
CA ASN A 101 -11.61 3.55 6.91
C ASN A 101 -11.99 3.48 5.43
N ARG A 102 -11.50 2.49 4.70
CA ARG A 102 -11.69 2.41 3.24
C ARG A 102 -13.15 2.41 2.77
N ASP A 103 -14.06 1.90 3.60
CA ASP A 103 -15.47 1.86 3.25
C ASP A 103 -16.24 3.11 3.69
N THR A 104 -15.60 3.99 4.47
CA THR A 104 -16.22 5.19 5.02
C THR A 104 -15.93 6.43 4.19
N TYR A 105 -14.76 6.48 3.53
CA TYR A 105 -14.29 7.65 2.80
C TYR A 105 -14.21 7.39 1.30
N SER A 106 -14.29 8.45 0.50
CA SER A 106 -13.97 8.39 -0.92
C SER A 106 -12.47 8.17 -1.11
N LEU A 107 -12.06 7.76 -2.30
CA LEU A 107 -10.62 7.59 -2.60
C LEU A 107 -9.87 8.91 -2.40
N GLU A 108 -10.48 10.04 -2.77
CA GLU A 108 -9.87 11.36 -2.58
C GLU A 108 -9.67 11.67 -1.10
N ASP A 109 -10.67 11.40 -0.27
CA ASP A 109 -10.57 11.62 1.17
C ASP A 109 -9.47 10.79 1.81
N ILE A 110 -9.36 9.52 1.41
CA ILE A 110 -8.33 8.62 1.92
C ILE A 110 -6.95 9.15 1.53
N ALA A 111 -6.76 9.48 0.25
CA ALA A 111 -5.47 9.97 -0.24
C ALA A 111 -5.05 11.27 0.44
N GLU A 112 -5.97 12.20 0.67
CA GLU A 112 -5.63 13.50 1.24
C GLU A 112 -5.52 13.49 2.76
N LYS A 113 -6.50 12.95 3.46
CA LYS A 113 -6.57 13.02 4.92
C LYS A 113 -5.68 12.00 5.62
N ILE A 114 -5.73 10.77 5.15
CA ILE A 114 -5.02 9.67 5.82
C ILE A 114 -3.52 9.76 5.60
N ILE A 115 -3.10 10.22 4.42
CA ILE A 115 -1.67 10.42 4.15
C ILE A 115 -1.08 11.48 5.10
N LYS A 116 -1.80 12.56 5.37
CA LYS A 116 -1.34 13.56 6.33
C LYS A 116 -1.10 12.96 7.71
N ASN A 117 -2.02 12.12 8.16
CA ASN A 117 -1.88 11.42 9.44
C ASN A 117 -0.72 10.44 9.43
N GLY A 118 -0.54 9.72 8.31
CA GLY A 118 0.58 8.80 8.15
C GLY A 118 1.93 9.47 8.26
N LYS A 119 2.07 10.65 7.65
CA LYS A 119 3.31 11.44 7.75
C LYS A 119 3.62 11.84 9.18
N LYS A 120 2.61 12.14 9.98
CA LYS A 120 2.76 12.54 11.39
C LYS A 120 3.05 11.37 12.31
N SER A 121 2.91 10.14 11.84
CA SER A 121 3.14 8.96 12.67
C SER A 121 4.61 8.67 12.93
N ILE A 122 5.50 9.30 12.18
CA ILE A 122 6.94 9.18 12.39
C ILE A 122 7.33 10.18 13.46
N VAL A 123 7.72 9.68 14.65
CA VAL A 123 7.95 10.50 15.84
C VAL A 123 9.33 10.20 16.41
N PHE A 124 10.13 11.25 16.64
CA PHE A 124 11.36 11.13 17.42
C PHE A 124 10.95 11.23 18.90
N VAL A 125 10.78 10.08 19.53
CA VAL A 125 10.17 9.98 20.86
C VAL A 125 10.94 10.77 21.92
N ASN A 126 12.27 10.72 21.88
CA ASN A 126 13.12 11.44 22.84
C ASN A 126 12.89 12.95 22.77
N GLU A 127 12.82 13.50 21.55
CA GLU A 127 12.55 14.91 21.34
C GLU A 127 11.16 15.29 21.85
N LYS A 128 10.18 14.46 21.61
CA LYS A 128 8.81 14.71 22.07
C LYS A 128 8.72 14.79 23.59
N PHE A 129 9.41 13.89 24.29
CA PHE A 129 9.41 13.90 25.76
C PHE A 129 10.27 15.02 26.34
N LEU A 130 11.31 15.45 25.64
CA LEU A 130 12.15 16.54 26.07
C LEU A 130 11.49 17.92 25.89
N ALA A 131 10.53 18.01 24.93
CA ALA A 131 9.80 19.25 24.68
C ALA A 131 8.75 19.54 25.76
N ASP A 132 8.31 18.52 26.48
CA ASP A 132 7.34 18.65 27.57
C ASP A 132 8.05 18.94 28.90
#